data_4470cd29ebea1bedaed939f0a496e375
#
_entry.id   4470cd29ebea1bedaed939f0a496e375
#
_cell.length_a   1.000
_cell.length_b   1.000
_cell.length_c   1.000
_cell.angle_alpha   90.00
_cell.angle_beta   90.00
_cell.angle_gamma   90.00
#
_symmetry.space_group_name_H-M   'P 1'
#
loop_
_entity.id
_entity.type
_entity.pdbx_description
1 polymer ?
#
loop_
_entity_poly.entity_id
_entity_poly.type
_entity_poly.pdbx_seq_one_letter_code
_entity_poly.pdbx_strand_id
1 'polypeptide(L)'
;MSMIPLLSSVLLALMLFLPSTALAVETGASLFQNNCASCHPNGENIIRRGRTLKMKALTKRGLDSSEAIAQVAREGIGQMSGYADALGEDGDVFVAEWVWQQAQKAWTQG
;
A
#
# COMPACT_ATOMS: atom_id res chain seq x y z
N MET A 1 -14.50 12.51 44.10
CA MET A 1 -15.33 11.40 43.67
C MET A 1 -15.77 11.45 42.22
N SER A 2 -15.70 12.59 41.54
CA SER A 2 -16.12 12.74 40.13
C SER A 2 -14.95 12.77 39.13
N MET A 3 -13.74 12.42 39.54
CA MET A 3 -12.55 12.49 38.68
C MET A 3 -12.41 11.32 37.70
N ILE A 4 -12.95 10.14 38.04
CA ILE A 4 -12.82 8.94 37.23
C ILE A 4 -13.56 9.05 35.89
N PRO A 5 -14.81 9.59 35.80
CA PRO A 5 -15.50 9.73 34.52
C PRO A 5 -14.81 10.73 33.56
N LEU A 6 -14.16 11.76 34.10
CA LEU A 6 -13.44 12.76 33.31
C LEU A 6 -12.18 12.17 32.68
N LEU A 7 -11.45 11.32 33.38
CA LEU A 7 -10.27 10.63 32.87
C LEU A 7 -10.61 9.64 31.76
N SER A 8 -11.72 8.92 31.91
CA SER A 8 -12.22 7.99 30.88
C SER A 8 -12.62 8.73 29.60
N SER A 9 -13.24 9.91 29.71
CA SER A 9 -13.62 10.72 28.57
C SER A 9 -12.42 11.25 27.80
N VAL A 10 -11.38 11.70 28.51
CA VAL A 10 -10.14 12.18 27.88
C VAL A 10 -9.42 11.04 27.17
N LEU A 11 -9.36 9.84 27.75
CA LEU A 11 -8.73 8.69 27.14
C LEU A 11 -9.44 8.29 25.83
N LEU A 12 -10.77 8.28 25.83
CA LEU A 12 -11.57 7.98 24.65
C LEU A 12 -11.36 9.01 23.54
N ALA A 13 -11.29 10.30 23.89
CA ALA A 13 -11.01 11.38 22.94
C ALA A 13 -9.64 11.23 22.29
N LEU A 14 -8.62 10.84 23.06
CA LEU A 14 -7.26 10.58 22.55
C LEU A 14 -7.24 9.43 21.53
N MET A 15 -8.02 8.38 21.72
CA MET A 15 -8.10 7.26 20.80
C MET A 15 -8.76 7.64 19.46
N LEU A 16 -9.69 8.61 19.47
CA LEU A 16 -10.36 9.08 18.26
C LEU A 16 -9.45 9.95 17.37
N PHE A 17 -8.33 10.44 17.90
CA PHE A 17 -7.37 11.27 17.17
C PHE A 17 -6.15 10.51 16.66
N LEU A 18 -6.14 9.15 16.73
CA LEU A 18 -5.05 8.36 16.16
C LEU A 18 -5.05 8.51 14.63
N PRO A 19 -3.87 8.75 14.01
CA PRO A 19 -3.82 8.95 12.57
C PRO A 19 -4.20 7.69 11.80
N SER A 20 -5.17 7.81 10.91
CA SER A 20 -5.61 6.71 10.04
C SER A 20 -4.52 6.27 9.05
N THR A 21 -3.50 7.10 8.81
CA THR A 21 -2.39 6.81 7.90
C THR A 21 -1.56 5.60 8.35
N ALA A 22 -1.39 5.39 9.66
CA ALA A 22 -0.66 4.23 10.18
C ALA A 22 -1.35 2.91 9.83
N LEU A 23 -2.69 2.85 9.95
CA LEU A 23 -3.49 1.68 9.56
C LEU A 23 -3.44 1.44 8.05
N ALA A 24 -3.48 2.50 7.24
CA ALA A 24 -3.40 2.40 5.78
C ALA A 24 -2.05 1.82 5.34
N VAL A 25 -0.93 2.23 5.98
CA VAL A 25 0.41 1.72 5.68
C VAL A 25 0.50 0.23 6.03
N GLU A 26 0.03 -0.19 7.22
CA GLU A 26 0.02 -1.60 7.63
C GLU A 26 -0.85 -2.44 6.70
N THR A 27 -2.03 -1.94 6.33
CA THR A 27 -2.95 -2.63 5.42
C THR A 27 -2.33 -2.77 4.04
N GLY A 28 -1.69 -1.73 3.52
CA GLY A 28 -1.02 -1.76 2.24
C GLY A 28 0.10 -2.78 2.21
N ALA A 29 0.92 -2.84 3.25
CA ALA A 29 2.00 -3.83 3.38
C ALA A 29 1.46 -5.26 3.40
N SER A 30 0.40 -5.52 4.17
CA SER A 30 -0.22 -6.84 4.25
C SER A 30 -0.85 -7.26 2.95
N LEU A 31 -1.56 -6.35 2.26
CA LEU A 31 -2.15 -6.62 0.96
C LEU A 31 -1.08 -6.94 -0.08
N PHE A 32 0.03 -6.22 -0.06
CA PHE A 32 1.15 -6.49 -0.95
C PHE A 32 1.74 -7.87 -0.67
N GLN A 33 2.02 -8.18 0.59
CA GLN A 33 2.60 -9.46 0.97
C GLN A 33 1.70 -10.63 0.54
N ASN A 34 0.41 -10.50 0.69
CA ASN A 34 -0.54 -11.57 0.39
C ASN A 34 -0.86 -11.73 -1.09
N ASN A 35 -0.78 -10.66 -1.88
CA ASN A 35 -1.27 -10.67 -3.26
C ASN A 35 -0.21 -10.37 -4.31
N CYS A 36 0.87 -9.70 -3.97
CA CYS A 36 1.81 -9.13 -4.94
C CYS A 36 3.23 -9.67 -4.80
N ALA A 37 3.65 -9.96 -3.57
CA ALA A 37 5.06 -10.27 -3.26
C ALA A 37 5.58 -11.52 -3.97
N SER A 38 4.72 -12.49 -4.28
CA SER A 38 5.17 -13.72 -4.95
C SER A 38 5.75 -13.43 -6.35
N CYS A 39 5.21 -12.45 -7.06
CA CYS A 39 5.74 -12.02 -8.36
C CYS A 39 6.65 -10.82 -8.25
N HIS A 40 6.49 -10.00 -7.21
CA HIS A 40 7.25 -8.77 -7.00
C HIS A 40 8.05 -8.78 -5.69
N PRO A 41 8.90 -9.82 -5.44
CA PRO A 41 9.66 -9.84 -4.20
C PRO A 41 10.60 -8.64 -4.14
N ASN A 42 10.52 -7.86 -3.06
CA ASN A 42 11.33 -6.67 -2.86
C ASN A 42 11.24 -5.67 -4.03
N GLY A 43 10.07 -5.56 -4.66
CA GLY A 43 9.86 -4.67 -5.80
C GLY A 43 10.38 -5.17 -7.13
N GLU A 44 10.95 -6.36 -7.17
CA GLU A 44 11.40 -6.99 -8.41
C GLU A 44 10.21 -7.51 -9.24
N ASN A 45 10.50 -8.13 -10.37
CA ASN A 45 9.52 -8.86 -11.15
C ASN A 45 10.18 -10.15 -11.64
N ILE A 46 9.72 -11.29 -11.12
CA ILE A 46 10.33 -12.59 -11.43
C ILE A 46 9.93 -13.11 -12.83
N ILE A 47 8.89 -12.54 -13.43
CA ILE A 47 8.39 -12.96 -14.75
C ILE A 47 8.94 -12.05 -15.85
N ARG A 48 8.87 -10.74 -15.63
CA ARG A 48 9.35 -9.72 -16.59
C ARG A 48 10.37 -8.81 -15.90
N ARG A 49 11.64 -9.12 -16.04
CA ARG A 49 12.72 -8.44 -15.29
C ARG A 49 12.79 -6.93 -15.49
N GLY A 50 12.38 -6.43 -16.65
CA GLY A 50 12.34 -4.97 -16.91
C GLY A 50 11.13 -4.27 -16.35
N ARG A 51 10.14 -4.99 -15.82
CA ARG A 51 8.88 -4.43 -15.35
C ARG A 51 8.78 -4.52 -13.83
N THR A 52 9.81 -4.01 -13.16
CA THR A 52 9.86 -3.96 -11.70
C THR A 52 8.99 -2.83 -11.15
N LEU A 53 8.83 -2.81 -9.84
CA LEU A 53 8.15 -1.72 -9.13
C LEU A 53 9.14 -0.66 -8.64
N LYS A 54 10.35 -0.66 -9.17
CA LYS A 54 11.35 0.36 -8.85
C LYS A 54 11.07 1.64 -9.61
N MET A 55 11.45 2.77 -9.04
CA MET A 55 11.14 4.09 -9.57
C MET A 55 11.51 4.24 -11.05
N LYS A 56 12.69 3.78 -11.44
CA LYS A 56 13.16 3.88 -12.82
C LYS A 56 12.20 3.20 -13.81
N ALA A 57 11.75 1.98 -13.49
CA ALA A 57 10.82 1.24 -14.34
C ALA A 57 9.42 1.87 -14.34
N LEU A 58 8.95 2.30 -13.17
CA LEU A 58 7.66 2.97 -13.06
C LEU A 58 7.62 4.26 -13.87
N THR A 59 8.65 5.09 -13.76
CA THR A 59 8.76 6.34 -14.50
C THR A 59 8.79 6.08 -16.01
N LYS A 60 9.60 5.11 -16.44
CA LYS A 60 9.73 4.77 -17.87
C LYS A 60 8.38 4.36 -18.48
N ARG A 61 7.53 3.73 -17.69
CA ARG A 61 6.24 3.20 -18.14
C ARG A 61 5.06 4.13 -17.85
N GLY A 62 5.31 5.33 -17.32
CA GLY A 62 4.24 6.27 -16.97
C GLY A 62 3.38 5.83 -15.80
N LEU A 63 3.93 5.01 -14.90
CA LEU A 63 3.23 4.46 -13.74
C LEU A 63 3.76 5.06 -12.42
N ASP A 64 4.35 6.23 -12.49
CA ASP A 64 5.03 6.88 -11.37
C ASP A 64 4.08 7.76 -10.55
N SER A 65 3.02 7.17 -10.07
CA SER A 65 2.07 7.77 -9.11
C SER A 65 1.30 6.66 -8.40
N SER A 66 0.82 6.97 -7.20
CA SER A 66 -0.02 6.01 -6.47
C SER A 66 -1.32 5.72 -7.23
N GLU A 67 -1.89 6.70 -7.89
CA GLU A 67 -3.12 6.54 -8.69
C GLU A 67 -2.92 5.58 -9.86
N ALA A 68 -1.82 5.72 -10.59
CA ALA A 68 -1.50 4.83 -11.70
C ALA A 68 -1.25 3.40 -11.23
N ILE A 69 -0.55 3.25 -10.11
CA ILE A 69 -0.29 1.93 -9.50
C ILE A 69 -1.60 1.31 -9.02
N ALA A 70 -2.49 2.08 -8.42
CA ALA A 70 -3.79 1.59 -7.96
C ALA A 70 -4.63 1.05 -9.13
N GLN A 71 -4.62 1.72 -10.25
CA GLN A 71 -5.33 1.27 -11.45
C GLN A 71 -4.79 -0.07 -11.93
N VAL A 72 -3.46 -0.23 -11.97
CA VAL A 72 -2.83 -1.50 -12.35
C VAL A 72 -3.18 -2.61 -11.36
N ALA A 73 -3.13 -2.32 -10.07
CA ALA A 73 -3.49 -3.30 -9.04
C ALA A 73 -4.93 -3.79 -9.20
N ARG A 74 -5.86 -2.88 -9.52
CA ARG A 74 -7.27 -3.20 -9.68
C ARG A 74 -7.58 -3.90 -11.00
N GLU A 75 -7.04 -3.40 -12.10
CA GLU A 75 -7.43 -3.81 -13.45
C GLU A 75 -6.43 -4.76 -14.11
N GLY A 76 -5.19 -4.81 -13.64
CA GLY A 76 -4.12 -5.55 -14.28
C GLY A 76 -3.48 -4.78 -15.42
N ILE A 77 -2.41 -5.33 -15.95
CA ILE A 77 -1.71 -4.78 -17.13
C ILE A 77 -0.93 -5.90 -17.82
N GLY A 78 -1.09 -6.04 -19.12
CA GLY A 78 -0.40 -7.08 -19.87
C GLY A 78 -0.72 -8.47 -19.31
N GLN A 79 0.30 -9.22 -18.92
CA GLN A 79 0.15 -10.56 -18.35
C GLN A 79 -0.24 -10.56 -16.87
N MET A 80 -0.14 -9.40 -16.20
CA MET A 80 -0.53 -9.26 -14.81
C MET A 80 -2.04 -9.13 -14.69
N SER A 81 -2.67 -10.02 -13.96
CA SER A 81 -4.10 -9.96 -13.67
C SER A 81 -4.43 -8.81 -12.73
N GLY A 82 -5.68 -8.36 -12.77
CA GLY A 82 -6.21 -7.43 -11.78
C GLY A 82 -6.59 -8.15 -10.50
N TYR A 83 -6.56 -7.43 -9.39
CA TYR A 83 -6.79 -7.99 -8.05
C TYR A 83 -7.94 -7.27 -7.31
N ALA A 84 -8.87 -6.66 -8.04
CA ALA A 84 -9.96 -5.87 -7.43
C ALA A 84 -10.69 -6.65 -6.32
N ASP A 85 -11.07 -7.89 -6.59
CA ASP A 85 -11.82 -8.71 -5.64
C ASP A 85 -10.98 -9.08 -4.42
N ALA A 86 -9.74 -9.51 -4.65
CA ALA A 86 -8.83 -9.91 -3.57
C ALA A 86 -8.43 -8.72 -2.68
N LEU A 87 -8.28 -7.53 -3.26
CA LEU A 87 -7.91 -6.33 -2.52
C LEU A 87 -9.06 -5.75 -1.72
N GLY A 88 -10.30 -5.95 -2.18
CA GLY A 88 -11.48 -5.41 -1.51
C GLY A 88 -11.62 -3.92 -1.69
N GLU A 89 -12.60 -3.34 -0.99
CA GLU A 89 -12.89 -1.91 -1.06
C GLU A 89 -11.68 -1.11 -0.55
N ASP A 90 -11.23 -0.14 -1.35
CA ASP A 90 -10.09 0.73 -1.08
C ASP A 90 -8.73 0.01 -0.97
N GLY A 91 -8.69 -1.32 -1.09
CA GLY A 91 -7.44 -2.07 -1.01
C GLY A 91 -6.46 -1.72 -2.11
N ASP A 92 -6.96 -1.40 -3.30
CA ASP A 92 -6.15 -0.92 -4.41
C ASP A 92 -5.42 0.38 -4.07
N VAL A 93 -6.10 1.30 -3.40
CA VAL A 93 -5.53 2.58 -2.96
C VAL A 93 -4.46 2.33 -1.89
N PHE A 94 -4.74 1.49 -0.91
CA PHE A 94 -3.81 1.21 0.19
C PHE A 94 -2.54 0.51 -0.30
N VAL A 95 -2.68 -0.51 -1.14
CA VAL A 95 -1.50 -1.23 -1.65
C VAL A 95 -0.68 -0.34 -2.59
N ALA A 96 -1.34 0.46 -3.42
CA ALA A 96 -0.65 1.36 -4.34
C ALA A 96 0.12 2.45 -3.59
N GLU A 97 -0.46 3.02 -2.55
CA GLU A 97 0.23 4.01 -1.72
C GLU A 97 1.47 3.40 -1.06
N TRP A 98 1.34 2.18 -0.55
CA TRP A 98 2.47 1.48 0.05
C TRP A 98 3.57 1.20 -0.98
N VAL A 99 3.22 0.71 -2.16
CA VAL A 99 4.19 0.45 -3.25
C VAL A 99 4.88 1.74 -3.67
N TRP A 100 4.12 2.83 -3.81
CA TRP A 100 4.66 4.14 -4.17
C TRP A 100 5.68 4.62 -3.15
N GLN A 101 5.37 4.49 -1.85
CA GLN A 101 6.31 4.81 -0.78
C GLN A 101 7.57 3.96 -0.84
N GLN A 102 7.44 2.65 -1.12
CA GLN A 102 8.60 1.77 -1.25
C GLN A 102 9.47 2.16 -2.44
N ALA A 103 8.86 2.49 -3.57
CA ALA A 103 9.59 2.93 -4.76
C ALA A 103 10.39 4.21 -4.48
N GLN A 104 9.82 5.15 -3.73
CA GLN A 104 10.51 6.38 -3.33
C GLN A 104 11.69 6.12 -2.38
N LYS A 105 11.66 5.04 -1.63
CA LYS A 105 12.75 4.60 -0.74
C LYS A 105 13.68 3.59 -1.40
N ALA A 106 13.58 3.39 -2.71
CA ALA A 106 14.33 2.39 -3.46
C ALA A 106 14.20 0.97 -2.89
N TRP A 107 13.03 0.66 -2.29
CA TRP A 107 12.73 -0.64 -1.68
C TRP A 107 13.69 -1.03 -0.56
N THR A 108 14.34 -0.05 0.05
CA THR A 108 15.15 -0.28 1.24
C THR A 108 14.23 -0.42 2.45
N GLN A 109 14.31 -1.56 3.11
CA GLN A 109 13.58 -1.81 4.35
C GLN A 109 14.32 -1.08 5.47
N GLY A 110 13.74 0.00 5.92
CA GLY A 110 14.30 0.80 6.99
C GLY A 110 14.13 0.15 8.34
#